data_137269ea761608cddb85ff6d012f1fa7
#
_entry.id   137269ea761608cddb85ff6d012f1fa7
#
_cell.length_a   1.000
_cell.length_b   1.000
_cell.length_c   1.000
_cell.angle_alpha   90.00
_cell.angle_beta   90.00
_cell.angle_gamma   90.00
#
_symmetry.space_group_name_H-M   'P 1'
#
loop_
_entity.id
_entity.type
_entity.pdbx_description
1 polymer ?
#
loop_
_entity_poly.entity_id
_entity_poly.type
_entity_poly.pdbx_seq_one_letter_code
_entity_poly.pdbx_strand_id
1 'polypeptide(L)'
;MVFPDLVPQRELEKRPFADFFNWRTNRKERSHEADVAPPQPALDPTQNALTTTLSVRNIHKFGNLFVNYLRARREVFIVQKGWELPETDGMEFDQYDTPMTRWVVIHSHGVVLAGVRIAPTTARCGNHSYMLRDAQLGLIPQLPHDALYEDAPVDKYIWEATRLFIADCVPAKRRLAVQSMLMKGMASAARSVGATKVIGIVPAVFKRWLKRMGMNATAVGPVMTIDGDRVQAALMDVVEYAS
;
A
#
# COMPACT_ATOMS: atom_id res chain seq x y z
N MET A 1 -22.58 23.50 -25.43
CA MET A 1 -21.28 23.28 -24.76
C MET A 1 -20.86 21.86 -25.12
N VAL A 2 -19.92 21.68 -26.06
CA VAL A 2 -19.50 20.37 -26.58
C VAL A 2 -18.29 19.98 -25.76
N PHE A 3 -18.34 18.81 -25.08
CA PHE A 3 -17.20 18.25 -24.38
C PHE A 3 -16.21 17.70 -25.43
N PRO A 4 -14.90 17.93 -25.29
CA PRO A 4 -13.93 17.34 -26.20
C PRO A 4 -13.87 15.83 -26.00
N ASP A 5 -13.78 15.10 -27.12
CA ASP A 5 -13.69 13.66 -27.20
C ASP A 5 -12.56 13.13 -26.33
N LEU A 6 -12.91 12.12 -25.50
CA LEU A 6 -11.94 11.36 -24.71
C LEU A 6 -11.02 10.61 -25.67
N VAL A 7 -9.74 10.94 -25.63
CA VAL A 7 -8.69 10.18 -26.33
C VAL A 7 -8.70 8.74 -25.81
N PRO A 8 -8.68 7.71 -26.70
CA PRO A 8 -8.66 6.31 -26.26
C PRO A 8 -7.46 6.06 -25.36
N GLN A 9 -7.70 5.59 -24.16
CA GLN A 9 -6.66 5.16 -23.25
C GLN A 9 -5.90 3.99 -23.91
N ARG A 10 -4.58 4.12 -24.03
CA ARG A 10 -3.71 2.99 -24.37
C ARG A 10 -3.97 1.89 -23.35
N GLU A 11 -4.22 0.66 -23.82
CA GLU A 11 -4.17 -0.53 -22.97
C GLU A 11 -2.78 -0.61 -22.31
N LEU A 12 -2.69 -0.12 -21.08
CA LEU A 12 -1.56 -0.37 -20.20
C LEU A 12 -1.71 -1.80 -19.71
N GLU A 13 -0.72 -2.65 -19.97
CA GLU A 13 -0.66 -3.98 -19.37
C GLU A 13 -0.79 -3.85 -17.84
N LYS A 14 -1.92 -4.31 -17.29
CA LYS A 14 -2.19 -4.33 -15.85
C LYS A 14 -1.16 -5.22 -15.17
N ARG A 15 -0.36 -4.67 -14.26
CA ARG A 15 0.60 -5.46 -13.48
C ARG A 15 -0.11 -6.13 -12.31
N PRO A 16 0.04 -7.46 -12.11
CA PRO A 16 -0.58 -8.19 -11.03
C PRO A 16 -0.16 -7.68 -9.64
N PHE A 17 -1.03 -7.77 -8.65
CA PHE A 17 -0.74 -7.44 -7.25
C PHE A 17 0.41 -8.31 -6.70
N ALA A 18 0.57 -9.54 -7.22
CA ALA A 18 1.64 -10.46 -6.87
C ALA A 18 3.04 -9.94 -7.25
N ASP A 19 3.16 -9.04 -8.23
CA ASP A 19 4.45 -8.43 -8.60
C ASP A 19 5.03 -7.55 -7.49
N PHE A 20 4.23 -7.11 -6.54
CA PHE A 20 4.71 -6.45 -5.33
C PHE A 20 5.59 -7.38 -4.47
N PHE A 21 5.37 -8.69 -4.56
CA PHE A 21 6.03 -9.70 -3.75
C PHE A 21 6.93 -10.65 -4.55
N ASN A 22 6.88 -10.59 -5.90
CA ASN A 22 7.63 -11.47 -6.79
C ASN A 22 8.91 -10.79 -7.29
N TRP A 23 10.04 -11.09 -6.63
CA TRP A 23 11.37 -10.64 -7.04
C TRP A 23 12.02 -11.54 -8.14
N ARG A 24 11.34 -12.61 -8.61
CA ARG A 24 11.97 -13.67 -9.40
C ARG A 24 11.77 -13.63 -10.91
N THR A 25 10.95 -12.78 -11.47
CA THR A 25 10.70 -12.80 -12.91
C THR A 25 10.79 -11.44 -13.56
N ASN A 26 11.99 -11.03 -13.97
CA ASN A 26 12.20 -10.46 -15.30
C ASN A 26 13.69 -10.49 -15.66
N ARG A 27 14.12 -11.64 -16.20
CA ARG A 27 15.33 -11.72 -17.01
C ARG A 27 14.89 -12.01 -18.45
N LYS A 28 14.59 -10.97 -19.23
CA LYS A 28 14.72 -10.97 -20.68
C LYS A 28 15.06 -9.56 -21.14
N GLU A 29 16.36 -9.33 -21.22
CA GLU A 29 16.95 -8.20 -21.92
C GLU A 29 16.76 -8.38 -23.42
N ARG A 30 16.33 -7.30 -24.08
CA ARG A 30 16.59 -7.13 -25.53
C ARG A 30 17.60 -6.03 -25.68
N SER A 31 18.75 -6.43 -26.14
CA SER A 31 19.82 -5.57 -26.61
C SER A 31 19.37 -4.79 -27.84
N HIS A 32 19.45 -3.47 -27.79
CA HIS A 32 19.75 -2.64 -28.96
C HIS A 32 20.79 -1.62 -28.52
N GLU A 33 21.99 -1.82 -29.03
CA GLU A 33 23.06 -0.85 -28.97
C GLU A 33 22.69 0.38 -29.82
N ALA A 34 22.67 1.52 -29.19
CA ALA A 34 22.85 2.80 -29.81
C ALA A 34 23.89 3.55 -28.98
N ASP A 35 24.97 3.94 -29.63
CA ASP A 35 26.13 4.65 -29.10
C ASP A 35 25.68 6.02 -28.51
N VAL A 36 25.46 6.08 -27.20
CA VAL A 36 25.18 7.29 -26.45
C VAL A 36 26.16 7.34 -25.29
N ALA A 37 26.82 8.49 -25.11
CA ALA A 37 27.74 8.75 -24.01
C ALA A 37 27.25 8.13 -22.69
N PRO A 38 28.15 7.60 -21.83
CA PRO A 38 27.75 6.88 -20.63
C PRO A 38 26.87 7.79 -19.77
N PRO A 39 25.63 7.38 -19.44
CA PRO A 39 24.78 8.16 -18.55
C PRO A 39 25.50 8.28 -17.22
N GLN A 40 25.52 9.49 -16.67
CA GLN A 40 25.93 9.71 -15.29
C GLN A 40 25.17 8.70 -14.41
N PRO A 41 25.86 8.06 -13.43
CA PRO A 41 25.21 7.06 -12.61
C PRO A 41 23.97 7.71 -11.95
N ALA A 42 22.79 7.27 -12.37
CA ALA A 42 21.54 7.73 -11.78
C ALA A 42 21.65 7.49 -10.26
N LEU A 43 21.52 8.55 -9.49
CA LEU A 43 21.56 8.47 -8.02
C LEU A 43 20.52 7.43 -7.58
N ASP A 44 20.97 6.41 -6.85
CA ASP A 44 20.06 5.37 -6.32
C ASP A 44 19.04 6.07 -5.40
N PRO A 45 17.75 6.16 -5.81
CA PRO A 45 16.75 6.91 -5.05
C PRO A 45 16.53 6.33 -3.64
N THR A 46 17.08 5.15 -3.35
CA THR A 46 16.98 4.51 -2.04
C THR A 46 18.14 4.84 -1.10
N GLN A 47 19.15 5.60 -1.56
CA GLN A 47 20.17 6.12 -0.68
C GLN A 47 19.55 7.06 0.34
N ASN A 48 19.86 6.84 1.63
CA ASN A 48 19.30 7.62 2.74
C ASN A 48 17.77 7.56 2.85
N ALA A 49 17.16 6.41 2.51
CA ALA A 49 15.73 6.21 2.69
C ALA A 49 15.33 6.37 4.17
N LEU A 50 14.33 7.18 4.42
CA LEU A 50 13.75 7.48 5.73
C LEU A 50 12.35 6.87 5.84
N THR A 51 11.97 6.53 7.07
CA THR A 51 10.60 6.14 7.40
C THR A 51 9.93 7.27 8.17
N THR A 52 8.83 7.79 7.63
CA THR A 52 8.03 8.85 8.28
C THR A 52 6.60 8.39 8.48
N THR A 53 6.07 8.55 9.69
CA THR A 53 4.65 8.35 9.97
C THR A 53 3.95 9.70 9.98
N LEU A 54 3.09 9.93 8.99
CA LEU A 54 2.29 11.14 8.86
C LEU A 54 0.93 10.98 9.55
N SER A 55 0.42 12.09 10.03
CA SER A 55 -0.92 12.25 10.59
C SER A 55 -1.38 13.69 10.37
N VAL A 56 -2.66 13.98 10.49
CA VAL A 56 -3.16 15.38 10.42
C VAL A 56 -2.48 16.31 11.43
N ARG A 57 -1.92 15.75 12.52
CA ARG A 57 -1.22 16.54 13.55
C ARG A 57 0.18 17.00 13.13
N ASN A 58 0.81 16.34 12.15
CA ASN A 58 2.21 16.56 11.82
C ASN A 58 2.50 16.76 10.33
N ILE A 59 1.54 16.57 9.44
CA ILE A 59 1.77 16.71 7.97
C ILE A 59 2.39 18.06 7.61
N HIS A 60 2.02 19.15 8.33
CA HIS A 60 2.55 20.48 8.13
C HIS A 60 4.07 20.60 8.36
N LYS A 61 4.68 19.65 9.09
CA LYS A 61 6.12 19.63 9.39
C LYS A 61 6.97 19.01 8.28
N PHE A 62 6.32 18.35 7.30
CA PHE A 62 7.01 17.56 6.28
C PHE A 62 6.84 18.13 4.86
N GLY A 63 6.52 19.43 4.74
CA GLY A 63 6.35 20.10 3.46
C GLY A 63 5.36 19.35 2.55
N ASN A 64 5.79 19.03 1.33
CA ASN A 64 4.93 18.37 0.34
C ASN A 64 4.90 16.83 0.46
N LEU A 65 5.49 16.22 1.48
CA LEU A 65 5.61 14.77 1.57
C LEU A 65 4.24 14.07 1.53
N PHE A 66 3.22 14.62 2.17
CA PHE A 66 1.88 14.06 2.13
C PHE A 66 1.25 14.14 0.73
N VAL A 67 1.38 15.27 0.06
CA VAL A 67 0.92 15.45 -1.33
C VAL A 67 1.64 14.49 -2.27
N ASN A 68 2.96 14.34 -2.11
CA ASN A 68 3.75 13.41 -2.92
C ASN A 68 3.35 11.94 -2.65
N TYR A 69 2.98 11.60 -1.41
CA TYR A 69 2.45 10.28 -1.06
C TYR A 69 1.11 10.00 -1.78
N LEU A 70 0.17 10.96 -1.80
CA LEU A 70 -1.12 10.78 -2.49
C LEU A 70 -0.94 10.70 -4.01
N ARG A 71 0.02 11.43 -4.58
CA ARG A 71 0.41 11.31 -6.00
C ARG A 71 1.04 9.96 -6.32
N ALA A 72 1.90 9.45 -5.44
CA ALA A 72 2.48 8.12 -5.60
C ALA A 72 1.41 7.02 -5.52
N ARG A 73 0.39 7.16 -4.67
CA ARG A 73 -0.77 6.26 -4.63
C ARG A 73 -1.53 6.28 -5.95
N ARG A 74 -1.81 7.47 -6.48
CA ARG A 74 -2.46 7.62 -7.78
C ARG A 74 -1.67 6.91 -8.88
N GLU A 75 -0.37 7.15 -8.94
CA GLU A 75 0.51 6.53 -9.93
C GLU A 75 0.41 5.00 -9.86
N VAL A 76 0.49 4.41 -8.68
CA VAL A 76 0.48 2.95 -8.50
C VAL A 76 -0.91 2.36 -8.72
N PHE A 77 -1.95 2.91 -8.11
CA PHE A 77 -3.27 2.27 -8.08
C PHE A 77 -4.15 2.64 -9.27
N ILE A 78 -4.11 3.90 -9.72
CA ILE A 78 -4.93 4.36 -10.84
C ILE A 78 -4.19 4.18 -12.16
N VAL A 79 -2.96 4.71 -12.29
CA VAL A 79 -2.25 4.70 -13.57
C VAL A 79 -1.74 3.30 -13.92
N GLN A 80 -1.04 2.62 -13.01
CA GLN A 80 -0.40 1.33 -13.31
C GLN A 80 -1.35 0.14 -13.16
N LYS A 81 -2.20 0.14 -12.13
CA LYS A 81 -3.15 -0.95 -11.90
C LYS A 81 -4.49 -0.77 -12.62
N GLY A 82 -4.81 0.45 -13.04
CA GLY A 82 -6.07 0.77 -13.70
C GLY A 82 -7.29 0.66 -12.78
N TRP A 83 -7.10 0.87 -11.47
CA TRP A 83 -8.23 0.86 -10.53
C TRP A 83 -9.05 2.14 -10.67
N GLU A 84 -10.37 1.99 -10.68
CA GLU A 84 -11.31 3.10 -10.62
C GLU A 84 -11.45 3.58 -9.16
N LEU A 85 -10.63 4.56 -8.81
CA LEU A 85 -10.59 5.14 -7.46
C LEU A 85 -10.82 6.64 -7.51
N PRO A 86 -11.33 7.25 -6.42
CA PRO A 86 -11.46 8.70 -6.34
C PRO A 86 -10.11 9.39 -6.48
N GLU A 87 -10.04 10.39 -7.34
CA GLU A 87 -8.86 11.23 -7.51
C GLU A 87 -9.24 12.71 -7.70
N THR A 88 -8.35 13.58 -7.27
CA THR A 88 -8.45 15.02 -7.48
C THR A 88 -7.05 15.64 -7.54
N ASP A 89 -6.82 16.62 -8.43
CA ASP A 89 -5.55 17.36 -8.57
C ASP A 89 -4.31 16.44 -8.70
N GLY A 90 -4.48 15.28 -9.36
CA GLY A 90 -3.40 14.31 -9.54
C GLY A 90 -3.07 13.49 -8.27
N MET A 91 -3.99 13.42 -7.31
CA MET A 91 -3.86 12.68 -6.05
C MET A 91 -4.98 11.66 -5.91
N GLU A 92 -4.68 10.43 -5.45
CA GLU A 92 -5.68 9.46 -5.00
C GLU A 92 -5.97 9.69 -3.52
N PHE A 93 -7.25 9.91 -3.20
CA PHE A 93 -7.74 10.19 -1.85
C PHE A 93 -9.16 9.66 -1.72
N ASP A 94 -9.45 8.92 -0.65
CA ASP A 94 -10.75 8.30 -0.45
C ASP A 94 -11.33 8.55 0.97
N GLN A 95 -12.54 8.07 1.23
CA GLN A 95 -13.27 8.21 2.49
C GLN A 95 -12.56 7.61 3.71
N TYR A 96 -11.52 6.80 3.51
CA TYR A 96 -10.73 6.19 4.57
C TYR A 96 -9.49 7.01 4.94
N ASP A 97 -9.21 8.10 4.23
CA ASP A 97 -8.18 9.08 4.58
C ASP A 97 -8.73 10.08 5.62
N THR A 98 -8.96 9.61 6.83
CA THR A 98 -9.59 10.36 7.92
C THR A 98 -8.57 10.97 8.90
N PRO A 99 -8.97 11.90 9.79
CA PRO A 99 -8.07 12.41 10.82
C PRO A 99 -7.51 11.34 11.78
N MET A 100 -8.15 10.16 11.86
CA MET A 100 -7.67 9.03 12.67
C MET A 100 -6.56 8.24 11.98
N THR A 101 -6.40 8.42 10.68
CA THR A 101 -5.46 7.69 9.84
C THR A 101 -4.01 8.04 10.14
N ARG A 102 -3.12 7.06 9.96
CA ARG A 102 -1.67 7.23 9.87
C ARG A 102 -1.20 6.76 8.51
N TRP A 103 -0.34 7.56 7.88
CA TRP A 103 0.29 7.22 6.61
C TRP A 103 1.77 6.99 6.87
N VAL A 104 2.21 5.75 6.68
CA VAL A 104 3.62 5.38 6.82
C VAL A 104 4.25 5.47 5.44
N VAL A 105 5.27 6.30 5.32
CA VAL A 105 5.91 6.65 4.04
C VAL A 105 7.40 6.36 4.13
N ILE A 106 7.90 5.57 3.19
CA ILE A 106 9.33 5.43 2.94
C ILE A 106 9.69 6.41 1.84
N HIS A 107 10.62 7.30 2.11
CA HIS A 107 11.00 8.35 1.16
C HIS A 107 12.49 8.69 1.23
N SER A 108 13.00 9.29 0.18
CA SER A 108 14.35 9.85 0.12
C SER A 108 14.29 11.18 -0.62
N HIS A 109 14.78 12.26 0.01
CA HIS A 109 14.79 13.61 -0.58
C HIS A 109 13.44 14.04 -1.17
N GLY A 110 12.33 13.71 -0.50
CA GLY A 110 10.97 14.03 -0.95
C GLY A 110 10.37 13.10 -2.02
N VAL A 111 11.18 12.17 -2.58
CA VAL A 111 10.70 11.11 -3.47
C VAL A 111 10.10 9.98 -2.64
N VAL A 112 8.86 9.61 -2.90
CA VAL A 112 8.18 8.51 -2.21
C VAL A 112 8.59 7.19 -2.84
N LEU A 113 9.11 6.28 -2.02
CA LEU A 113 9.58 4.95 -2.41
C LEU A 113 8.56 3.87 -2.10
N ALA A 114 7.81 4.02 -1.01
CA ALA A 114 6.78 3.07 -0.60
C ALA A 114 5.83 3.74 0.40
N GLY A 115 4.66 3.14 0.57
CA GLY A 115 3.72 3.63 1.55
C GLY A 115 2.65 2.62 1.94
N VAL A 116 2.03 2.89 3.09
CA VAL A 116 0.86 2.17 3.59
C VAL A 116 0.02 3.12 4.44
N ARG A 117 -1.28 2.98 4.35
CA ARG A 117 -2.25 3.65 5.21
C ARG A 117 -2.69 2.69 6.29
N ILE A 118 -2.73 3.15 7.56
CA ILE A 118 -3.36 2.42 8.66
C ILE A 118 -4.40 3.28 9.35
N ALA A 119 -5.52 2.67 9.74
CA ALA A 119 -6.61 3.33 10.46
C ALA A 119 -7.20 2.37 11.51
N PRO A 120 -7.70 2.87 12.67
CA PRO A 120 -8.32 1.98 13.66
C PRO A 120 -9.62 1.39 13.13
N THR A 121 -9.92 0.14 13.48
CA THR A 121 -11.19 -0.49 13.07
C THR A 121 -12.42 0.16 13.71
N THR A 122 -12.20 1.07 14.65
CA THR A 122 -13.22 1.95 15.24
C THR A 122 -13.43 3.25 14.46
N ALA A 123 -12.66 3.50 13.38
CA ALA A 123 -12.81 4.72 12.57
C ALA A 123 -14.23 4.84 11.99
N ARG A 124 -14.69 6.07 11.85
CA ARG A 124 -15.96 6.43 11.22
C ARG A 124 -15.80 7.70 10.38
N CYS A 125 -16.37 7.67 9.17
CA CYS A 125 -16.49 8.83 8.30
C CYS A 125 -17.84 8.75 7.57
N GLY A 126 -18.84 9.50 8.06
CA GLY A 126 -20.21 9.35 7.58
C GLY A 126 -20.72 7.92 7.80
N ASN A 127 -21.18 7.27 6.74
CA ASN A 127 -21.66 5.89 6.76
C ASN A 127 -20.52 4.84 6.62
N HIS A 128 -19.29 5.30 6.37
CA HIS A 128 -18.13 4.42 6.21
C HIS A 128 -17.40 4.18 7.53
N SER A 129 -16.80 3.00 7.65
CA SER A 129 -15.96 2.61 8.77
C SER A 129 -14.51 2.35 8.30
N TYR A 130 -14.16 1.11 8.04
CA TYR A 130 -12.90 0.70 7.43
C TYR A 130 -13.19 -0.31 6.30
N MET A 131 -12.25 -0.49 5.37
CA MET A 131 -12.52 -1.14 4.08
C MET A 131 -13.07 -2.56 4.21
N LEU A 132 -12.47 -3.43 5.02
CA LEU A 132 -12.92 -4.83 5.15
C LEU A 132 -14.34 -4.92 5.73
N ARG A 133 -14.68 -4.06 6.69
CA ARG A 133 -16.03 -4.00 7.23
C ARG A 133 -17.02 -3.45 6.24
N ASP A 134 -16.65 -2.39 5.53
CA ASP A 134 -17.52 -1.78 4.52
C ASP A 134 -17.73 -2.73 3.33
N ALA A 135 -16.74 -3.56 2.99
CA ALA A 135 -16.90 -4.64 2.03
C ALA A 135 -17.92 -5.68 2.53
N GLN A 136 -17.80 -6.15 3.77
CA GLN A 136 -18.75 -7.09 4.38
C GLN A 136 -20.17 -6.54 4.45
N LEU A 137 -20.33 -5.22 4.63
CA LEU A 137 -21.63 -4.52 4.62
C LEU A 137 -22.13 -4.19 3.21
N GLY A 138 -21.41 -4.53 2.15
CA GLY A 138 -21.79 -4.26 0.77
C GLY A 138 -21.63 -2.82 0.31
N LEU A 139 -20.87 -2.02 1.05
CA LEU A 139 -20.63 -0.62 0.71
C LEU A 139 -19.48 -0.44 -0.31
N ILE A 140 -18.74 -1.51 -0.61
CA ILE A 140 -17.64 -1.52 -1.58
C ILE A 140 -17.87 -2.66 -2.58
N PRO A 141 -18.51 -2.39 -3.74
CA PRO A 141 -18.83 -3.43 -4.72
C PRO A 141 -17.62 -4.18 -5.29
N GLN A 142 -16.43 -3.56 -5.26
CA GLN A 142 -15.18 -4.12 -5.79
C GLN A 142 -14.53 -5.15 -4.87
N LEU A 143 -14.99 -5.28 -3.63
CA LEU A 143 -14.47 -6.26 -2.68
C LEU A 143 -15.55 -7.30 -2.34
N PRO A 144 -15.19 -8.60 -2.22
CA PRO A 144 -16.12 -9.64 -1.81
C PRO A 144 -16.69 -9.40 -0.41
N HIS A 145 -17.99 -9.65 -0.23
CA HIS A 145 -18.65 -9.56 1.08
C HIS A 145 -18.13 -10.60 2.08
N ASP A 146 -17.66 -11.73 1.57
CA ASP A 146 -17.14 -12.87 2.33
C ASP A 146 -15.61 -12.82 2.48
N ALA A 147 -15.02 -11.62 2.39
CA ALA A 147 -13.59 -11.43 2.58
C ALA A 147 -13.07 -11.86 3.96
N LEU A 148 -13.94 -12.03 4.94
CA LEU A 148 -13.66 -12.49 6.30
C LEU A 148 -14.51 -13.72 6.65
N TYR A 149 -13.97 -14.64 7.48
CA TYR A 149 -14.73 -15.78 8.01
C TYR A 149 -15.76 -15.36 9.05
N GLU A 150 -15.42 -14.33 9.85
CA GLU A 150 -16.22 -13.82 10.96
C GLU A 150 -16.61 -12.38 10.70
N ASP A 151 -17.42 -11.80 11.59
CA ASP A 151 -17.74 -10.40 11.56
C ASP A 151 -16.50 -9.52 11.65
N ALA A 152 -16.47 -8.49 10.83
CA ALA A 152 -15.37 -7.55 10.77
C ALA A 152 -15.15 -6.87 12.14
N PRO A 153 -13.98 -7.01 12.77
CA PRO A 153 -13.75 -6.58 14.15
C PRO A 153 -13.87 -5.06 14.31
N VAL A 154 -14.46 -4.63 15.42
CA VAL A 154 -14.50 -3.22 15.82
C VAL A 154 -13.81 -3.09 17.18
N ASP A 155 -12.50 -2.88 17.16
CA ASP A 155 -11.67 -2.87 18.35
C ASP A 155 -10.58 -1.79 18.21
N LYS A 156 -10.38 -0.96 19.26
CA LYS A 156 -9.35 0.09 19.28
C LYS A 156 -7.91 -0.43 19.19
N TYR A 157 -7.70 -1.69 19.53
CA TYR A 157 -6.40 -2.35 19.46
C TYR A 157 -6.12 -3.05 18.12
N ILE A 158 -7.12 -3.09 17.23
CA ILE A 158 -7.00 -3.63 15.88
C ILE A 158 -7.06 -2.48 14.88
N TRP A 159 -6.05 -2.37 14.04
CA TRP A 159 -5.98 -1.36 12.98
C TRP A 159 -6.01 -2.04 11.62
N GLU A 160 -6.61 -1.42 10.63
CA GLU A 160 -6.59 -1.91 9.26
C GLU A 160 -5.44 -1.28 8.48
N ALA A 161 -4.71 -2.10 7.70
CA ALA A 161 -3.72 -1.65 6.72
C ALA A 161 -4.26 -1.74 5.30
N THR A 162 -4.21 -0.61 4.58
CA THR A 162 -4.66 -0.50 3.19
C THR A 162 -3.69 0.30 2.35
N ARG A 163 -3.84 0.30 1.03
CA ARG A 163 -3.00 1.10 0.13
C ARG A 163 -1.51 0.86 0.33
N LEU A 164 -1.12 -0.41 0.57
CA LEU A 164 0.29 -0.79 0.63
C LEU A 164 0.87 -0.84 -0.78
N PHE A 165 1.97 -0.12 -1.02
CA PHE A 165 2.65 -0.09 -2.30
C PHE A 165 4.16 0.12 -2.17
N ILE A 166 4.88 -0.24 -3.24
CA ILE A 166 6.27 0.12 -3.50
C ILE A 166 6.29 0.78 -4.88
N ALA A 167 6.82 2.00 -4.96
CA ALA A 167 6.89 2.76 -6.19
C ALA A 167 7.84 2.11 -7.22
N ASP A 168 7.56 2.30 -8.51
CA ASP A 168 8.36 1.72 -9.61
C ASP A 168 9.78 2.28 -9.70
N CYS A 169 10.01 3.48 -9.19
CA CYS A 169 11.34 4.06 -9.10
C CYS A 169 12.29 3.28 -8.19
N VAL A 170 11.79 2.34 -7.37
CA VAL A 170 12.63 1.50 -6.51
C VAL A 170 13.25 0.36 -7.33
N PRO A 171 14.59 0.33 -7.47
CA PRO A 171 15.27 -0.74 -8.21
C PRO A 171 14.97 -2.13 -7.65
N ALA A 172 14.86 -3.15 -8.51
CA ALA A 172 14.51 -4.52 -8.12
C ALA A 172 15.37 -5.06 -6.97
N LYS A 173 16.68 -4.79 -6.98
CA LYS A 173 17.62 -5.19 -5.93
C LYS A 173 17.35 -4.54 -4.56
N ARG A 174 16.63 -3.43 -4.52
CA ARG A 174 16.29 -2.67 -3.29
C ARG A 174 14.88 -2.91 -2.79
N ARG A 175 13.99 -3.46 -3.60
CA ARG A 175 12.56 -3.64 -3.24
C ARG A 175 12.38 -4.39 -1.93
N LEU A 176 13.12 -5.47 -1.68
CA LEU A 176 13.01 -6.23 -0.43
C LEU A 176 13.40 -5.40 0.80
N ALA A 177 14.47 -4.60 0.70
CA ALA A 177 14.90 -3.72 1.79
C ALA A 177 13.85 -2.63 2.07
N VAL A 178 13.33 -1.95 1.04
CA VAL A 178 12.29 -0.93 1.17
C VAL A 178 11.01 -1.53 1.74
N GLN A 179 10.62 -2.72 1.30
CA GLN A 179 9.47 -3.46 1.82
C GLN A 179 9.64 -3.80 3.31
N SER A 180 10.84 -4.24 3.71
CA SER A 180 11.16 -4.51 5.11
C SER A 180 11.06 -3.25 5.97
N MET A 181 11.58 -2.11 5.48
CA MET A 181 11.45 -0.82 6.13
C MET A 181 9.98 -0.43 6.31
N LEU A 182 9.16 -0.59 5.26
CA LEU A 182 7.73 -0.26 5.29
C LEU A 182 6.98 -1.08 6.33
N MET A 183 7.20 -2.39 6.38
CA MET A 183 6.52 -3.27 7.35
C MET A 183 6.94 -2.98 8.78
N LYS A 184 8.24 -2.73 9.03
CA LYS A 184 8.73 -2.30 10.35
C LYS A 184 8.15 -0.95 10.75
N GLY A 185 8.09 -0.01 9.80
CA GLY A 185 7.48 1.31 10.00
C GLY A 185 5.99 1.21 10.32
N MET A 186 5.25 0.36 9.59
CA MET A 186 3.84 0.09 9.85
C MET A 186 3.61 -0.49 11.25
N ALA A 187 4.38 -1.51 11.63
CA ALA A 187 4.27 -2.11 12.96
C ALA A 187 4.61 -1.10 14.07
N SER A 188 5.64 -0.28 13.88
CA SER A 188 6.03 0.78 14.82
C SER A 188 4.93 1.85 14.93
N ALA A 189 4.38 2.30 13.80
CA ALA A 189 3.29 3.27 13.78
C ALA A 189 2.03 2.72 14.47
N ALA A 190 1.67 1.47 14.24
CA ALA A 190 0.54 0.81 14.89
C ALA A 190 0.76 0.72 16.42
N ARG A 191 1.94 0.28 16.89
CA ARG A 191 2.27 0.26 18.32
C ARG A 191 2.21 1.65 18.97
N SER A 192 2.69 2.68 18.28
CA SER A 192 2.70 4.05 18.81
C SER A 192 1.31 4.62 19.12
N VAL A 193 0.27 4.03 18.56
CA VAL A 193 -1.14 4.37 18.82
C VAL A 193 -1.87 3.31 19.66
N GLY A 194 -1.15 2.35 20.23
CA GLY A 194 -1.67 1.32 21.13
C GLY A 194 -2.28 0.11 20.41
N ALA A 195 -2.10 -0.02 19.09
CA ALA A 195 -2.53 -1.22 18.39
C ALA A 195 -1.67 -2.43 18.76
N THR A 196 -2.32 -3.59 18.91
CA THR A 196 -1.67 -4.88 19.11
C THR A 196 -1.70 -5.73 17.86
N LYS A 197 -2.65 -5.47 16.96
CA LYS A 197 -2.85 -6.21 15.71
C LYS A 197 -3.14 -5.27 14.54
N VAL A 198 -2.75 -5.74 13.35
CA VAL A 198 -3.12 -5.09 12.08
C VAL A 198 -3.82 -6.12 11.21
N ILE A 199 -5.01 -5.78 10.70
CA ILE A 199 -5.77 -6.57 9.71
C ILE A 199 -5.58 -5.96 8.32
N GLY A 200 -5.56 -6.78 7.28
CA GLY A 200 -5.49 -6.29 5.90
C GLY A 200 -5.53 -7.40 4.88
N ILE A 201 -5.75 -7.04 3.62
CA ILE A 201 -5.67 -7.96 2.49
C ILE A 201 -4.22 -8.03 2.03
N VAL A 202 -3.71 -9.24 1.92
CA VAL A 202 -2.31 -9.54 1.57
C VAL A 202 -2.27 -10.68 0.54
N PRO A 203 -1.21 -10.83 -0.25
CA PRO A 203 -1.05 -11.98 -1.13
C PRO A 203 -1.13 -13.29 -0.36
N ALA A 204 -1.78 -14.32 -0.90
CA ALA A 204 -2.00 -15.60 -0.21
C ALA A 204 -0.71 -16.32 0.20
N VAL A 205 0.43 -15.98 -0.41
CA VAL A 205 1.76 -16.58 -0.12
C VAL A 205 2.54 -15.85 0.98
N PHE A 206 1.99 -14.81 1.58
CA PHE A 206 2.72 -13.88 2.46
C PHE A 206 3.19 -14.47 3.80
N LYS A 207 2.59 -15.57 4.30
CA LYS A 207 2.90 -16.15 5.63
C LYS A 207 4.38 -16.41 5.84
N ARG A 208 5.07 -16.99 4.82
CA ARG A 208 6.51 -17.29 4.91
C ARG A 208 7.35 -16.01 4.99
N TRP A 209 6.93 -14.99 4.27
CA TRP A 209 7.64 -13.72 4.23
C TRP A 209 7.49 -12.93 5.53
N LEU A 210 6.27 -12.79 6.06
CA LEU A 210 6.04 -12.15 7.36
C LEU A 210 6.76 -12.87 8.50
N LYS A 211 6.75 -14.21 8.50
CA LYS A 211 7.51 -15.00 9.49
C LYS A 211 9.01 -14.69 9.47
N ARG A 212 9.61 -14.50 8.28
CA ARG A 212 11.02 -14.08 8.16
C ARG A 212 11.28 -12.68 8.73
N MET A 213 10.25 -11.85 8.81
CA MET A 213 10.32 -10.51 9.38
C MET A 213 9.97 -10.46 10.88
N GLY A 214 9.81 -11.62 11.51
CA GLY A 214 9.42 -11.71 12.92
C GLY A 214 7.97 -11.36 13.19
N MET A 215 7.11 -11.29 12.15
CA MET A 215 5.69 -11.01 12.29
C MET A 215 4.88 -12.30 12.18
N ASN A 216 4.08 -12.59 13.20
CA ASN A 216 3.07 -13.64 13.13
C ASN A 216 1.83 -13.11 12.40
N ALA A 217 1.25 -13.96 11.56
CA ALA A 217 0.03 -13.62 10.85
C ALA A 217 -0.88 -14.85 10.70
N THR A 218 -2.15 -14.63 10.99
CA THR A 218 -3.21 -15.62 10.87
C THR A 218 -4.15 -15.22 9.75
N ALA A 219 -4.51 -16.17 8.88
CA ALA A 219 -5.55 -15.97 7.89
C ALA A 219 -6.90 -15.83 8.61
N VAL A 220 -7.64 -14.79 8.29
CA VAL A 220 -8.97 -14.49 8.87
C VAL A 220 -10.06 -14.41 7.81
N GLY A 221 -9.77 -14.78 6.58
CA GLY A 221 -10.70 -14.90 5.47
C GLY A 221 -10.27 -15.96 4.46
N PRO A 222 -11.10 -16.30 3.48
CA PRO A 222 -10.77 -17.22 2.40
C PRO A 222 -9.69 -16.65 1.47
N VAL A 223 -9.08 -17.53 0.69
CA VAL A 223 -8.26 -17.08 -0.46
C VAL A 223 -9.23 -16.65 -1.55
N MET A 224 -9.12 -15.42 -2.00
CA MET A 224 -9.92 -14.81 -3.05
C MET A 224 -9.03 -14.30 -4.18
N THR A 225 -9.65 -13.99 -5.31
CA THR A 225 -8.95 -13.39 -6.45
C THR A 225 -9.44 -11.96 -6.62
N ILE A 226 -8.51 -11.00 -6.54
CA ILE A 226 -8.76 -9.57 -6.81
C ILE A 226 -7.78 -9.14 -7.90
N ASP A 227 -8.27 -8.63 -9.00
CA ASP A 227 -7.48 -8.23 -10.19
C ASP A 227 -6.51 -9.31 -10.70
N GLY A 228 -6.92 -10.59 -10.67
CA GLY A 228 -6.11 -11.72 -11.08
C GLY A 228 -5.11 -12.21 -10.03
N ASP A 229 -4.96 -11.51 -8.90
CA ASP A 229 -4.07 -11.89 -7.81
C ASP A 229 -4.78 -12.73 -6.75
N ARG A 230 -4.11 -13.78 -6.29
CA ARG A 230 -4.57 -14.57 -5.15
C ARG A 230 -4.21 -13.86 -3.85
N VAL A 231 -5.22 -13.40 -3.16
CA VAL A 231 -5.08 -12.62 -1.91
C VAL A 231 -5.90 -13.24 -0.78
N GLN A 232 -5.64 -12.81 0.44
CA GLN A 232 -6.32 -13.30 1.63
C GLN A 232 -6.33 -12.22 2.71
N ALA A 233 -7.42 -12.09 3.45
CA ALA A 233 -7.42 -11.28 4.65
C ALA A 233 -6.58 -11.96 5.75
N ALA A 234 -5.71 -11.18 6.38
CA ALA A 234 -4.84 -11.66 7.44
C ALA A 234 -4.81 -10.69 8.63
N LEU A 235 -4.71 -11.26 9.81
CA LEU A 235 -4.50 -10.55 11.07
C LEU A 235 -3.05 -10.77 11.51
N MET A 236 -2.31 -9.68 11.65
CA MET A 236 -0.88 -9.65 11.94
C MET A 236 -0.64 -9.11 13.35
N ASP A 237 0.17 -9.80 14.14
CA ASP A 237 0.62 -9.29 15.44
C ASP A 237 1.69 -8.21 15.23
N VAL A 238 1.54 -7.06 15.93
CA VAL A 238 2.52 -5.97 15.88
C VAL A 238 3.22 -5.74 17.23
N VAL A 239 2.87 -6.52 18.22
CA VAL A 239 3.54 -6.52 19.54
C VAL A 239 4.77 -7.42 19.45
N GLU A 240 5.93 -6.91 19.85
CA GLU A 240 7.11 -7.75 20.07
C GLU A 240 6.85 -8.57 21.35
N TYR A 241 6.63 -9.88 21.18
CA TYR A 241 6.71 -10.76 22.34
C TYR A 241 8.19 -10.82 22.71
N ALA A 242 8.51 -10.38 23.94
CA ALA A 242 9.83 -10.62 24.51
C ALA A 242 10.07 -12.14 24.49
N SER A 243 11.03 -12.59 23.69
CA SER A 243 11.50 -13.97 23.62
C SER A 243 12.30 -14.33 24.87
#